data_519e033921f2dc63deee4ce8e325509d
#
_entry.id   519e033921f2dc63deee4ce8e325509d
#
_cell.length_a   1.000
_cell.length_b   1.000
_cell.length_c   1.000
_cell.angle_alpha   90.00
_cell.angle_beta   90.00
_cell.angle_gamma   90.00
#
_symmetry.space_group_name_H-M   'P 1'
#
loop_
_entity.id
_entity.type
_entity.pdbx_description
1 polymer ?
#
loop_
_entity_poly.entity_id
_entity_poly.type
_entity_poly.pdbx_seq_one_letter_code
_entity_poly.pdbx_strand_id
1 'polypeptide(L)'
;VIYAVGAIDGGSNEGIISDKLVETINDVAKDDAVKSVVFRVSSPGGSAYGSEQIWRALSKLKAKKPLIVSMGDYAASGGYYISCMADVILAQPNTITGSIGIFGLIPNIAGLNNKIGLTYDGVKTNKLSDAISVNRPFRPEERDLMQNYVNRGYELFVKRCADRRKKTPDQIKAIAEGRVWTGEDALKIGLVDKIGGIDEAIQIAVDKAKLTAYNVKEYPVKEDFATKLMKSFGEDMETRFIKAQLGEQYKLFREIKNIEKINGIQAR
;
A
#
# COMPACT_ATOMS: atom_id res chain seq x y z
N VAL A 1 -16.56 -8.80 -3.37
CA VAL A 1 -15.78 -7.87 -2.55
C VAL A 1 -14.33 -8.30 -2.52
N ILE A 2 -13.39 -7.38 -2.76
CA ILE A 2 -11.95 -7.60 -2.60
C ILE A 2 -11.51 -6.79 -1.37
N TYR A 3 -10.90 -7.45 -0.39
CA TYR A 3 -10.39 -6.81 0.82
C TYR A 3 -8.90 -6.46 0.67
N ALA A 4 -8.55 -5.23 1.00
CA ALA A 4 -7.20 -4.70 1.07
C ALA A 4 -6.96 -4.13 2.47
N VAL A 5 -6.44 -4.97 3.38
CA VAL A 5 -6.32 -4.65 4.81
C VAL A 5 -4.87 -4.70 5.25
N GLY A 6 -4.43 -3.67 5.96
CA GLY A 6 -3.08 -3.54 6.50
C GLY A 6 -2.13 -2.74 5.63
N ALA A 7 -0.85 -2.71 6.01
CA ALA A 7 0.19 -1.99 5.28
C ALA A 7 0.53 -2.68 3.95
N ILE A 8 0.79 -1.89 2.91
CA ILE A 8 1.17 -2.39 1.57
C ILE A 8 2.66 -2.73 1.60
N ASP A 9 2.98 -4.03 1.42
CA ASP A 9 4.34 -4.59 1.48
C ASP A 9 5.11 -4.17 2.74
N GLY A 10 4.39 -4.03 3.86
CA GLY A 10 4.94 -3.62 5.16
C GLY A 10 5.77 -4.68 5.86
N GLY A 11 6.02 -5.79 5.18
CA GLY A 11 6.93 -6.84 5.62
C GLY A 11 6.37 -7.80 6.68
N SER A 12 5.08 -7.70 7.05
CA SER A 12 4.36 -8.73 7.81
C SER A 12 3.50 -9.58 6.87
N ASN A 13 3.28 -10.83 7.20
CA ASN A 13 2.34 -11.70 6.46
C ASN A 13 0.87 -11.29 6.68
N GLU A 14 0.61 -10.33 7.57
CA GLU A 14 -0.72 -9.85 7.96
C GLU A 14 -1.19 -8.60 7.18
N GLY A 15 -0.36 -8.07 6.27
CA GLY A 15 -0.67 -6.89 5.46
C GLY A 15 -1.08 -7.22 4.03
N ILE A 16 -1.14 -6.17 3.23
CA ILE A 16 -1.35 -6.28 1.79
C ILE A 16 -0.03 -6.69 1.14
N ILE A 17 0.02 -7.87 0.56
CA ILE A 17 1.11 -8.32 -0.32
C ILE A 17 0.70 -7.93 -1.74
N SER A 18 1.39 -6.93 -2.32
CA SER A 18 0.98 -6.32 -3.58
C SER A 18 0.87 -7.31 -4.73
N ASP A 19 1.83 -8.22 -4.89
CA ASP A 19 1.82 -9.23 -5.96
C ASP A 19 0.60 -10.16 -5.88
N LYS A 20 0.28 -10.66 -4.66
CA LYS A 20 -0.89 -11.53 -4.44
C LYS A 20 -2.21 -10.79 -4.69
N LEU A 21 -2.29 -9.53 -4.25
CA LEU A 21 -3.48 -8.72 -4.49
C LEU A 21 -3.66 -8.40 -5.98
N VAL A 22 -2.57 -8.10 -6.70
CA VAL A 22 -2.57 -7.91 -8.16
C VAL A 22 -3.03 -9.17 -8.88
N GLU A 23 -2.57 -10.35 -8.49
CA GLU A 23 -3.04 -11.63 -9.03
C GLU A 23 -4.55 -11.79 -8.82
N THR A 24 -5.03 -11.62 -7.59
CA THR A 24 -6.46 -11.66 -7.25
C THR A 24 -7.28 -10.69 -8.10
N ILE A 25 -6.83 -9.43 -8.24
CA ILE A 25 -7.52 -8.42 -9.06
C ILE A 25 -7.58 -8.84 -10.53
N ASN A 26 -6.49 -9.39 -11.07
CA ASN A 26 -6.44 -9.85 -12.45
C ASN A 26 -7.38 -11.05 -12.70
N ASP A 27 -7.48 -11.97 -11.74
CA ASP A 27 -8.39 -13.12 -11.85
C ASP A 27 -9.85 -12.69 -11.78
N VAL A 28 -10.19 -11.79 -10.84
CA VAL A 28 -11.53 -11.18 -10.76
C VAL A 28 -11.86 -10.40 -12.03
N ALA A 29 -10.87 -9.75 -12.66
CA ALA A 29 -11.07 -9.03 -13.92
C ALA A 29 -11.39 -9.95 -15.13
N LYS A 30 -10.97 -11.24 -15.06
CA LYS A 30 -11.22 -12.26 -16.09
C LYS A 30 -12.47 -13.08 -15.81
N ASP A 31 -12.94 -13.15 -14.56
CA ASP A 31 -14.11 -13.97 -14.16
C ASP A 31 -15.41 -13.30 -14.64
N ASP A 32 -16.00 -13.81 -15.71
CA ASP A 32 -17.25 -13.29 -16.29
C ASP A 32 -18.47 -13.41 -15.36
N ALA A 33 -18.41 -14.25 -14.33
CA ALA A 33 -19.46 -14.33 -13.32
C ALA A 33 -19.48 -13.08 -12.42
N VAL A 34 -18.34 -12.41 -12.23
CA VAL A 34 -18.23 -11.15 -11.46
C VAL A 34 -18.66 -9.99 -12.35
N LYS A 35 -19.73 -9.30 -11.98
CA LYS A 35 -20.31 -8.18 -12.77
C LYS A 35 -19.86 -6.80 -12.29
N SER A 36 -19.55 -6.66 -11.01
CA SER A 36 -19.02 -5.42 -10.40
C SER A 36 -18.14 -5.78 -9.21
N VAL A 37 -17.31 -4.84 -8.78
CA VAL A 37 -16.34 -5.04 -7.70
C VAL A 37 -16.48 -3.95 -6.64
N VAL A 38 -16.62 -4.37 -5.39
CA VAL A 38 -16.39 -3.51 -4.23
C VAL A 38 -14.98 -3.77 -3.71
N PHE A 39 -14.15 -2.75 -3.70
CA PHE A 39 -12.81 -2.81 -3.15
C PHE A 39 -12.80 -2.20 -1.75
N ARG A 40 -12.75 -3.05 -0.73
CA ARG A 40 -12.78 -2.66 0.68
C ARG A 40 -11.36 -2.37 1.16
N VAL A 41 -11.06 -1.12 1.47
CA VAL A 41 -9.72 -0.66 1.86
C VAL A 41 -9.70 -0.27 3.32
N SER A 42 -8.80 -0.89 4.10
CA SER A 42 -8.42 -0.47 5.45
C SER A 42 -6.88 -0.51 5.55
N SER A 43 -6.22 0.54 5.04
CA SER A 43 -4.77 0.58 4.86
C SER A 43 -4.17 1.95 5.16
N PRO A 44 -3.09 2.01 5.97
CA PRO A 44 -2.33 3.25 6.20
C PRO A 44 -1.45 3.62 5.00
N GLY A 45 -1.40 2.78 3.97
CA GLY A 45 -0.46 2.86 2.87
C GLY A 45 0.73 1.92 3.03
N GLY A 46 1.88 2.30 2.48
CA GLY A 46 3.12 1.50 2.49
C GLY A 46 3.93 1.69 1.22
N SER A 47 4.40 0.60 0.62
CA SER A 47 5.23 0.60 -0.58
C SER A 47 4.61 1.44 -1.71
N ALA A 48 5.32 2.47 -2.16
CA ALA A 48 4.91 3.28 -3.31
C ALA A 48 4.87 2.43 -4.60
N TYR A 49 5.82 1.50 -4.75
CA TYR A 49 5.86 0.56 -5.87
C TYR A 49 4.66 -0.40 -5.84
N GLY A 50 4.41 -1.03 -4.70
CA GLY A 50 3.25 -1.93 -4.54
C GLY A 50 1.93 -1.20 -4.78
N SER A 51 1.80 0.04 -4.30
CA SER A 51 0.60 0.87 -4.54
C SER A 51 0.37 1.14 -6.03
N GLU A 52 1.42 1.45 -6.81
CA GLU A 52 1.30 1.65 -8.26
C GLU A 52 0.94 0.34 -9.00
N GLN A 53 1.49 -0.80 -8.58
CA GLN A 53 1.15 -2.10 -9.15
C GLN A 53 -0.33 -2.44 -8.95
N ILE A 54 -0.84 -2.26 -7.73
CA ILE A 54 -2.25 -2.47 -7.39
C ILE A 54 -3.14 -1.48 -8.17
N TRP A 55 -2.77 -0.19 -8.17
CA TRP A 55 -3.49 0.83 -8.91
C TRP A 55 -3.61 0.48 -10.40
N ARG A 56 -2.52 0.01 -11.02
CA ARG A 56 -2.51 -0.41 -12.42
C ARG A 56 -3.42 -1.61 -12.69
N ALA A 57 -3.42 -2.60 -11.79
CA ALA A 57 -4.32 -3.76 -11.90
C ALA A 57 -5.79 -3.34 -11.78
N LEU A 58 -6.12 -2.50 -10.80
CA LEU A 58 -7.46 -1.93 -10.63
C LEU A 58 -7.89 -1.06 -11.84
N SER A 59 -6.96 -0.32 -12.45
CA SER A 59 -7.23 0.43 -13.69
C SER A 59 -7.71 -0.48 -14.83
N LYS A 60 -7.07 -1.63 -15.00
CA LYS A 60 -7.46 -2.62 -16.01
C LYS A 60 -8.78 -3.29 -15.68
N LEU A 61 -9.02 -3.60 -14.40
CA LEU A 61 -10.29 -4.14 -13.92
C LEU A 61 -11.43 -3.15 -14.17
N LYS A 62 -11.25 -1.89 -13.79
CA LYS A 62 -12.24 -0.83 -13.97
C LYS A 62 -12.64 -0.62 -15.44
N ALA A 63 -11.73 -0.83 -16.39
CA ALA A 63 -12.05 -0.75 -17.80
C ALA A 63 -13.07 -1.83 -18.26
N LYS A 64 -13.28 -2.87 -17.46
CA LYS A 64 -14.16 -3.99 -17.75
C LYS A 64 -15.40 -4.05 -16.86
N LYS A 65 -15.29 -3.61 -15.62
CA LYS A 65 -16.31 -3.80 -14.57
C LYS A 65 -16.40 -2.56 -13.68
N PRO A 66 -17.59 -2.14 -13.24
CA PRO A 66 -17.73 -1.09 -12.24
C PRO A 66 -16.88 -1.38 -10.99
N LEU A 67 -16.15 -0.38 -10.53
CA LEU A 67 -15.28 -0.47 -9.35
C LEU A 67 -15.71 0.56 -8.31
N ILE A 68 -16.18 0.10 -7.18
CA ILE A 68 -16.59 0.92 -6.04
C ILE A 68 -15.58 0.72 -4.92
N VAL A 69 -15.12 1.80 -4.31
CA VAL A 69 -14.29 1.73 -3.10
C VAL A 69 -15.14 1.98 -1.86
N SER A 70 -14.98 1.12 -0.85
CA SER A 70 -15.48 1.33 0.50
C SER A 70 -14.30 1.41 1.45
N MET A 71 -14.06 2.59 2.04
CA MET A 71 -13.00 2.80 3.02
C MET A 71 -13.43 2.30 4.39
N GLY A 72 -12.50 1.66 5.12
CA GLY A 72 -12.66 1.28 6.51
C GLY A 72 -12.26 2.41 7.47
N ASP A 73 -11.56 2.04 8.54
CA ASP A 73 -11.12 2.99 9.55
C ASP A 73 -10.12 3.99 8.98
N TYR A 74 -9.26 3.52 8.08
CA TYR A 74 -8.30 4.35 7.36
C TYR A 74 -8.07 3.87 5.93
N ALA A 75 -7.89 4.80 5.02
CA ALA A 75 -7.46 4.57 3.64
C ALA A 75 -6.58 5.75 3.23
N ALA A 76 -5.36 5.78 3.77
CA ALA A 76 -4.46 6.92 3.68
C ALA A 76 -3.20 6.57 2.89
N SER A 77 -2.54 7.58 2.31
CA SER A 77 -1.28 7.42 1.60
C SER A 77 -1.41 6.41 0.45
N GLY A 78 -0.64 5.32 0.43
CA GLY A 78 -0.81 4.21 -0.51
C GLY A 78 -2.23 3.63 -0.50
N GLY A 79 -2.95 3.65 0.64
CA GLY A 79 -4.36 3.25 0.74
C GLY A 79 -5.29 4.17 -0.06
N TYR A 80 -5.03 5.49 -0.05
CA TYR A 80 -5.74 6.42 -0.92
C TYR A 80 -5.30 6.28 -2.39
N TYR A 81 -4.02 6.03 -2.64
CA TYR A 81 -3.47 5.80 -3.97
C TYR A 81 -4.23 4.70 -4.71
N ILE A 82 -4.39 3.53 -4.07
CA ILE A 82 -5.12 2.40 -4.66
C ILE A 82 -6.63 2.62 -4.73
N SER A 83 -7.16 3.60 -3.98
CA SER A 83 -8.59 3.94 -3.94
C SER A 83 -8.99 5.00 -4.96
N CYS A 84 -8.10 5.96 -5.28
CA CYS A 84 -8.43 7.22 -5.97
C CYS A 84 -9.05 7.03 -7.35
N MET A 85 -8.85 5.88 -7.99
CA MET A 85 -9.29 5.59 -9.35
C MET A 85 -10.71 5.03 -9.48
N ALA A 86 -11.38 4.69 -8.37
CA ALA A 86 -12.70 4.09 -8.38
C ALA A 86 -13.76 4.95 -9.09
N ASP A 87 -14.88 4.33 -9.46
CA ASP A 87 -16.04 5.05 -10.01
C ASP A 87 -16.78 5.84 -8.94
N VAL A 88 -16.82 5.28 -7.71
CA VAL A 88 -17.37 5.91 -6.53
C VAL A 88 -16.53 5.49 -5.33
N ILE A 89 -16.20 6.44 -4.47
CA ILE A 89 -15.48 6.23 -3.22
C ILE A 89 -16.39 6.57 -2.06
N LEU A 90 -16.59 5.60 -1.17
CA LEU A 90 -17.32 5.79 0.07
C LEU A 90 -16.36 5.75 1.26
N ALA A 91 -16.61 6.60 2.23
CA ALA A 91 -15.94 6.61 3.53
C ALA A 91 -16.96 6.77 4.65
N GLN A 92 -16.64 6.32 5.85
CA GLN A 92 -17.41 6.68 7.05
C GLN A 92 -17.00 8.08 7.52
N PRO A 93 -17.83 8.77 8.32
CA PRO A 93 -17.54 10.13 8.76
C PRO A 93 -16.15 10.31 9.40
N ASN A 94 -15.74 9.34 10.22
CA ASN A 94 -14.49 9.31 10.97
C ASN A 94 -13.36 8.53 10.28
N THR A 95 -13.54 8.02 9.07
CA THR A 95 -12.47 7.40 8.29
C THR A 95 -11.29 8.38 8.16
N ILE A 96 -10.09 7.92 8.44
CA ILE A 96 -8.86 8.68 8.18
C ILE A 96 -8.40 8.40 6.75
N THR A 97 -8.31 9.46 5.90
CA THR A 97 -7.95 9.32 4.50
C THR A 97 -7.06 10.47 4.00
N GLY A 98 -6.81 10.53 2.69
CA GLY A 98 -5.89 11.50 2.10
C GLY A 98 -4.45 11.07 2.30
N SER A 99 -3.67 11.86 3.04
CA SER A 99 -2.21 11.65 3.21
C SER A 99 -1.50 11.47 1.87
N ILE A 100 -1.85 12.34 0.89
CA ILE A 100 -1.27 12.29 -0.46
C ILE A 100 0.14 12.85 -0.39
N GLY A 101 1.13 11.96 -0.36
CA GLY A 101 2.54 12.32 -0.22
C GLY A 101 3.45 11.11 -0.42
N ILE A 102 4.74 11.38 -0.60
CA ILE A 102 5.80 10.37 -0.76
C ILE A 102 6.97 10.75 0.15
N PHE A 103 7.56 9.78 0.82
CA PHE A 103 8.81 9.96 1.54
C PHE A 103 9.73 8.75 1.35
N GLY A 104 11.02 8.95 1.61
CA GLY A 104 12.00 7.87 1.67
C GLY A 104 12.71 7.89 3.02
N LEU A 105 12.89 6.71 3.62
CA LEU A 105 13.66 6.51 4.84
C LEU A 105 14.87 5.63 4.50
N ILE A 106 16.07 6.21 4.62
CA ILE A 106 17.32 5.49 4.38
C ILE A 106 18.22 5.70 5.60
N PRO A 107 18.43 4.64 6.41
CA PRO A 107 19.26 4.75 7.60
C PRO A 107 20.73 4.92 7.24
N ASN A 108 21.49 5.62 8.07
CA ASN A 108 22.95 5.67 8.02
C ASN A 108 23.49 5.00 9.30
N ILE A 109 24.10 3.84 9.14
CA ILE A 109 24.65 3.05 10.25
C ILE A 109 26.18 3.13 10.37
N ALA A 110 26.84 4.07 9.67
CA ALA A 110 28.30 4.22 9.69
C ALA A 110 28.84 4.38 11.12
N GLY A 111 28.16 5.17 11.96
CA GLY A 111 28.56 5.36 13.36
C GLY A 111 28.48 4.08 14.21
N LEU A 112 27.48 3.24 13.96
CA LEU A 112 27.37 1.94 14.63
C LEU A 112 28.49 0.99 14.15
N ASN A 113 28.70 0.90 12.84
CA ASN A 113 29.77 0.08 12.26
C ASN A 113 31.13 0.42 12.84
N ASN A 114 31.46 1.70 12.93
CA ASN A 114 32.73 2.15 13.53
C ASN A 114 32.87 1.70 15.00
N LYS A 115 31.78 1.79 15.78
CA LYS A 115 31.80 1.38 17.20
C LYS A 115 32.05 -0.10 17.40
N ILE A 116 31.58 -0.96 16.47
CA ILE A 116 31.76 -2.42 16.54
C ILE A 116 32.95 -2.91 15.70
N GLY A 117 33.77 -1.98 15.16
CA GLY A 117 34.98 -2.31 14.42
C GLY A 117 34.76 -2.84 13.01
N LEU A 118 33.58 -2.61 12.42
CA LEU A 118 33.30 -2.99 11.02
C LEU A 118 33.73 -1.88 10.07
N THR A 119 34.50 -2.26 9.06
CA THR A 119 34.91 -1.39 7.95
C THR A 119 34.34 -1.93 6.63
N TYR A 120 34.04 -1.00 5.72
CA TYR A 120 33.49 -1.34 4.39
C TYR A 120 34.40 -0.73 3.33
N ASP A 121 34.73 -1.53 2.35
CA ASP A 121 35.42 -1.12 1.13
C ASP A 121 34.61 -1.53 -0.09
N GLY A 122 34.83 -0.91 -1.24
CA GLY A 122 34.07 -1.17 -2.45
C GLY A 122 34.75 -0.69 -3.72
N VAL A 123 34.56 -1.45 -4.78
CA VAL A 123 34.99 -1.10 -6.14
C VAL A 123 33.81 -0.50 -6.90
N LYS A 124 34.04 0.62 -7.59
CA LYS A 124 33.02 1.31 -8.38
C LYS A 124 33.34 1.22 -9.87
N THR A 125 32.31 1.00 -10.65
CA THR A 125 32.39 1.04 -12.11
C THR A 125 32.05 2.41 -12.69
N ASN A 126 31.30 3.23 -11.92
CA ASN A 126 30.97 4.62 -12.28
C ASN A 126 30.68 5.46 -11.02
N LYS A 127 30.41 6.77 -11.19
CA LYS A 127 30.27 7.75 -10.11
C LYS A 127 29.17 7.39 -9.09
N LEU A 128 28.06 6.79 -9.50
CA LEU A 128 26.88 6.52 -8.68
C LEU A 128 26.58 5.01 -8.51
N SER A 129 27.47 4.11 -8.90
CA SER A 129 27.22 2.66 -8.80
C SER A 129 27.13 2.15 -7.35
N ASP A 130 27.62 2.91 -6.38
CA ASP A 130 27.52 2.66 -4.94
C ASP A 130 26.53 3.63 -4.24
N ALA A 131 25.61 4.24 -4.99
CA ALA A 131 24.59 5.11 -4.42
C ALA A 131 23.67 4.33 -3.45
N ILE A 132 23.06 5.07 -2.52
CA ILE A 132 22.11 4.52 -1.51
C ILE A 132 22.81 3.55 -0.53
N SER A 133 24.07 3.77 -0.22
CA SER A 133 24.76 3.01 0.83
C SER A 133 24.29 3.44 2.22
N VAL A 134 23.98 2.45 3.07
CA VAL A 134 23.66 2.66 4.50
C VAL A 134 24.93 2.79 5.36
N ASN A 135 26.09 2.42 4.83
CA ASN A 135 27.36 2.32 5.55
C ASN A 135 28.14 3.64 5.56
N ARG A 136 27.64 4.67 4.95
CA ARG A 136 28.20 6.02 4.89
C ARG A 136 27.12 7.08 4.70
N PRO A 137 27.40 8.36 5.03
CA PRO A 137 26.51 9.46 4.66
C PRO A 137 26.32 9.57 3.14
N PHE A 138 25.18 10.10 2.72
CA PHE A 138 24.96 10.45 1.32
C PHE A 138 25.89 11.55 0.86
N ARG A 139 26.43 11.40 -0.34
CA ARG A 139 27.04 12.48 -1.10
C ARG A 139 25.94 13.46 -1.57
N PRO A 140 26.29 14.74 -1.83
CA PRO A 140 25.30 15.73 -2.32
C PRO A 140 24.50 15.22 -3.54
N GLU A 141 25.19 14.65 -4.53
CA GLU A 141 24.55 14.15 -5.75
C GLU A 141 23.61 12.97 -5.51
N GLU A 142 23.89 12.14 -4.51
CA GLU A 142 23.02 11.03 -4.11
C GLU A 142 21.75 11.54 -3.43
N ARG A 143 21.89 12.60 -2.61
CA ARG A 143 20.75 13.28 -2.00
C ARG A 143 19.83 13.87 -3.06
N ASP A 144 20.40 14.56 -4.05
CA ASP A 144 19.66 15.17 -5.15
C ASP A 144 18.96 14.10 -6.00
N LEU A 145 19.63 12.97 -6.25
CA LEU A 145 19.06 11.83 -6.96
C LEU A 145 17.82 11.29 -6.23
N MET A 146 17.94 11.09 -4.92
CA MET A 146 16.83 10.57 -4.10
C MET A 146 15.71 11.58 -3.96
N GLN A 147 16.02 12.87 -3.78
CA GLN A 147 15.00 13.92 -3.74
C GLN A 147 14.23 14.00 -5.06
N ASN A 148 14.92 13.94 -6.18
CA ASN A 148 14.28 13.92 -7.50
C ASN A 148 13.40 12.68 -7.70
N TYR A 149 13.81 11.53 -7.18
CA TYR A 149 12.99 10.32 -7.21
C TYR A 149 11.71 10.47 -6.39
N VAL A 150 11.81 11.01 -5.16
CA VAL A 150 10.65 11.29 -4.29
C VAL A 150 9.73 12.33 -4.96
N ASN A 151 10.27 13.40 -5.52
CA ASN A 151 9.48 14.41 -6.21
C ASN A 151 8.71 13.83 -7.41
N ARG A 152 9.34 12.98 -8.21
CA ARG A 152 8.65 12.28 -9.32
C ARG A 152 7.53 11.37 -8.84
N GLY A 153 7.76 10.65 -7.75
CA GLY A 153 6.73 9.82 -7.11
C GLY A 153 5.54 10.65 -6.62
N TYR A 154 5.82 11.79 -6.00
CA TYR A 154 4.79 12.72 -5.56
C TYR A 154 3.97 13.29 -6.73
N GLU A 155 4.63 13.78 -7.77
CA GLU A 155 3.94 14.29 -8.97
C GLU A 155 3.09 13.20 -9.64
N LEU A 156 3.56 11.95 -9.66
CA LEU A 156 2.78 10.84 -10.17
C LEU A 156 1.52 10.60 -9.32
N PHE A 157 1.66 10.61 -7.98
CA PHE A 157 0.51 10.44 -7.08
C PHE A 157 -0.52 11.56 -7.26
N VAL A 158 -0.07 12.81 -7.27
CA VAL A 158 -0.91 13.98 -7.54
C VAL A 158 -1.66 13.82 -8.88
N LYS A 159 -0.94 13.42 -9.93
CA LYS A 159 -1.55 13.19 -11.24
C LYS A 159 -2.60 12.08 -11.21
N ARG A 160 -2.35 10.93 -10.55
CA ARG A 160 -3.31 9.84 -10.40
C ARG A 160 -4.61 10.31 -9.73
N CYS A 161 -4.48 11.14 -8.68
CA CYS A 161 -5.62 11.72 -7.99
C CYS A 161 -6.35 12.75 -8.88
N ALA A 162 -5.63 13.67 -9.50
CA ALA A 162 -6.19 14.72 -10.35
C ALA A 162 -7.02 14.14 -11.50
N ASP A 163 -6.45 13.19 -12.24
CA ASP A 163 -7.09 12.54 -13.38
C ASP A 163 -8.42 11.86 -13.01
N ARG A 164 -8.56 11.39 -11.76
CA ARG A 164 -9.73 10.61 -11.32
C ARG A 164 -10.71 11.40 -10.47
N ARG A 165 -10.24 12.41 -9.75
CA ARG A 165 -11.09 13.26 -8.90
C ARG A 165 -11.62 14.50 -9.63
N LYS A 166 -11.41 14.61 -10.95
CA LYS A 166 -11.83 15.76 -11.79
C LYS A 166 -11.30 17.09 -11.23
N LYS A 167 -10.05 17.08 -10.77
CA LYS A 167 -9.34 18.24 -10.19
C LYS A 167 -8.06 18.50 -10.99
N THR A 168 -7.58 19.74 -10.92
CA THR A 168 -6.25 20.04 -11.44
C THR A 168 -5.17 19.53 -10.49
N PRO A 169 -3.93 19.28 -10.98
CA PRO A 169 -2.81 18.94 -10.10
C PRO A 169 -2.63 19.95 -8.96
N ASP A 170 -2.78 21.25 -9.22
CA ASP A 170 -2.63 22.30 -8.20
C ASP A 170 -3.74 22.25 -7.15
N GLN A 171 -4.97 21.92 -7.53
CA GLN A 171 -6.05 21.69 -6.58
C GLN A 171 -5.79 20.47 -5.69
N ILE A 172 -5.17 19.42 -6.23
CA ILE A 172 -4.74 18.27 -5.41
C ILE A 172 -3.59 18.67 -4.49
N LYS A 173 -2.56 19.38 -5.00
CA LYS A 173 -1.42 19.84 -4.19
C LYS A 173 -1.87 20.71 -3.00
N ALA A 174 -2.88 21.55 -3.19
CA ALA A 174 -3.44 22.39 -2.11
C ALA A 174 -3.98 21.60 -0.92
N ILE A 175 -4.38 20.33 -1.11
CA ILE A 175 -4.95 19.45 -0.08
C ILE A 175 -4.07 18.20 0.20
N ALA A 176 -2.90 18.12 -0.43
CA ALA A 176 -1.93 17.03 -0.36
C ALA A 176 -0.81 17.29 0.67
N GLU A 177 0.43 16.95 0.35
CA GLU A 177 1.63 17.11 1.19
C GLU A 177 1.54 16.32 2.52
N GLY A 178 0.96 15.13 2.45
CA GLY A 178 0.82 14.25 3.59
C GLY A 178 -0.29 14.64 4.57
N ARG A 179 -1.10 15.67 4.27
CA ARG A 179 -2.24 16.03 5.12
C ARG A 179 -3.27 14.92 5.16
N VAL A 180 -3.77 14.62 6.36
CA VAL A 180 -4.83 13.66 6.59
C VAL A 180 -6.17 14.36 6.78
N TRP A 181 -7.24 13.71 6.40
CA TRP A 181 -8.59 14.23 6.42
C TRP A 181 -9.53 13.20 7.03
N THR A 182 -10.56 13.65 7.73
CA THR A 182 -11.69 12.78 8.07
C THR A 182 -12.50 12.46 6.81
N GLY A 183 -13.32 11.41 6.85
CA GLY A 183 -14.22 11.10 5.72
C GLY A 183 -15.16 12.24 5.40
N GLU A 184 -15.67 12.95 6.43
CA GLU A 184 -16.53 14.14 6.25
C GLU A 184 -15.79 15.27 5.54
N ASP A 185 -14.57 15.58 5.95
CA ASP A 185 -13.79 16.64 5.31
C ASP A 185 -13.31 16.21 3.91
N ALA A 186 -12.97 14.95 3.74
CA ALA A 186 -12.62 14.37 2.44
C ALA A 186 -13.77 14.47 1.42
N LEU A 187 -15.03 14.34 1.88
CA LEU A 187 -16.21 14.58 1.06
C LEU A 187 -16.28 16.06 0.62
N LYS A 188 -16.13 17.00 1.57
CA LYS A 188 -16.18 18.46 1.29
C LYS A 188 -15.14 18.90 0.27
N ILE A 189 -13.93 18.35 0.37
CA ILE A 189 -12.80 18.66 -0.54
C ILE A 189 -12.76 17.79 -1.80
N GLY A 190 -13.70 16.84 -1.93
CA GLY A 190 -13.87 16.01 -3.14
C GLY A 190 -12.87 14.87 -3.29
N LEU A 191 -12.24 14.40 -2.22
CA LEU A 191 -11.45 13.17 -2.20
C LEU A 191 -12.32 11.91 -2.06
N VAL A 192 -13.52 12.05 -1.50
CA VAL A 192 -14.55 11.02 -1.33
C VAL A 192 -15.83 11.49 -2.01
N ASP A 193 -16.65 10.57 -2.49
CA ASP A 193 -17.89 10.88 -3.23
C ASP A 193 -19.14 10.82 -2.34
N LYS A 194 -19.13 9.96 -1.30
CA LYS A 194 -20.28 9.71 -0.45
C LYS A 194 -19.87 9.23 0.93
N ILE A 195 -20.61 9.63 1.95
CA ILE A 195 -20.54 8.99 3.26
C ILE A 195 -21.37 7.72 3.23
N GLY A 196 -20.79 6.59 3.68
CA GLY A 196 -21.46 5.29 3.70
C GLY A 196 -20.51 4.14 4.00
N GLY A 197 -21.10 2.98 4.29
CA GLY A 197 -20.40 1.75 4.64
C GLY A 197 -20.23 0.79 3.46
N ILE A 198 -19.98 -0.48 3.80
CA ILE A 198 -19.80 -1.53 2.80
C ILE A 198 -21.14 -1.90 2.13
N ASP A 199 -22.24 -1.85 2.85
CA ASP A 199 -23.56 -2.24 2.32
C ASP A 199 -24.03 -1.26 1.25
N GLU A 200 -23.84 0.06 1.47
CA GLU A 200 -24.11 1.07 0.45
C GLU A 200 -23.19 0.93 -0.76
N ALA A 201 -21.93 0.56 -0.54
CA ALA A 201 -21.01 0.31 -1.64
C ALA A 201 -21.43 -0.89 -2.48
N ILE A 202 -21.92 -1.96 -1.85
CA ILE A 202 -22.47 -3.13 -2.55
C ILE A 202 -23.72 -2.73 -3.35
N GLN A 203 -24.63 -1.96 -2.74
CA GLN A 203 -25.83 -1.51 -3.45
C GLN A 203 -25.49 -0.66 -4.69
N ILE A 204 -24.55 0.29 -4.56
CA ILE A 204 -24.07 1.08 -5.70
C ILE A 204 -23.44 0.20 -6.78
N ALA A 205 -22.69 -0.84 -6.39
CA ALA A 205 -22.08 -1.77 -7.32
C ALA A 205 -23.15 -2.61 -8.08
N VAL A 206 -24.19 -3.04 -7.40
CA VAL A 206 -25.36 -3.73 -7.98
C VAL A 206 -26.07 -2.83 -8.98
N ASP A 207 -26.37 -1.57 -8.59
CA ASP A 207 -27.07 -0.61 -9.44
C ASP A 207 -26.28 -0.27 -10.71
N LYS A 208 -24.96 -0.04 -10.57
CA LYS A 208 -24.08 0.23 -11.70
C LYS A 208 -23.96 -0.95 -12.67
N ALA A 209 -24.02 -2.15 -12.15
CA ALA A 209 -24.03 -3.38 -12.96
C ALA A 209 -25.43 -3.77 -13.46
N LYS A 210 -26.49 -3.03 -13.08
CA LYS A 210 -27.90 -3.26 -13.44
C LYS A 210 -28.35 -4.67 -13.10
N LEU A 211 -27.98 -5.18 -11.92
CA LEU A 211 -28.33 -6.52 -11.47
C LEU A 211 -29.68 -6.52 -10.74
N THR A 212 -30.53 -7.49 -11.05
CA THR A 212 -31.79 -7.74 -10.36
C THR A 212 -31.68 -8.79 -9.26
N ALA A 213 -30.66 -9.65 -9.34
CA ALA A 213 -30.30 -10.64 -8.34
C ALA A 213 -28.77 -10.80 -8.34
N TYR A 214 -28.19 -11.03 -7.15
CA TYR A 214 -26.74 -11.18 -7.01
C TYR A 214 -26.36 -12.03 -5.81
N ASN A 215 -25.16 -12.57 -5.87
CA ASN A 215 -24.46 -13.16 -4.73
C ASN A 215 -23.17 -12.39 -4.48
N VAL A 216 -22.78 -12.22 -3.22
CA VAL A 216 -21.53 -11.59 -2.84
C VAL A 216 -20.45 -12.66 -2.70
N LYS A 217 -19.36 -12.54 -3.46
CA LYS A 217 -18.16 -13.36 -3.32
C LYS A 217 -17.04 -12.52 -2.74
N GLU A 218 -16.35 -13.06 -1.73
CA GLU A 218 -15.28 -12.35 -1.03
C GLU A 218 -13.90 -12.85 -1.45
N TYR A 219 -12.94 -11.93 -1.53
CA TYR A 219 -11.55 -12.21 -1.85
C TYR A 219 -10.61 -11.48 -0.86
N PRO A 220 -9.50 -12.09 -0.42
CA PRO A 220 -9.12 -13.47 -0.72
C PRO A 220 -10.16 -14.46 -0.18
N VAL A 221 -10.31 -15.58 -0.84
CA VAL A 221 -11.15 -16.67 -0.34
C VAL A 221 -10.61 -17.09 1.03
N LYS A 222 -11.48 -17.12 2.04
CA LYS A 222 -11.08 -17.53 3.39
C LYS A 222 -10.52 -18.95 3.33
N GLU A 223 -9.26 -19.09 3.74
CA GLU A 223 -8.66 -20.42 3.88
C GLU A 223 -9.45 -21.21 4.92
N ASP A 224 -9.74 -22.45 4.61
CA ASP A 224 -10.35 -23.40 5.51
C ASP A 224 -9.46 -23.56 6.77
N PHE A 225 -10.10 -23.83 7.92
CA PHE A 225 -9.45 -23.99 9.22
C PHE A 225 -8.32 -25.03 9.19
N ALA A 226 -8.49 -26.14 8.47
CA ALA A 226 -7.50 -27.19 8.33
C ALA A 226 -6.22 -26.67 7.61
N THR A 227 -6.37 -25.88 6.55
CA THR A 227 -5.27 -25.25 5.82
C THR A 227 -4.53 -24.23 6.68
N LYS A 228 -5.27 -23.41 7.46
CA LYS A 228 -4.65 -22.49 8.43
C LYS A 228 -3.86 -23.21 9.51
N LEU A 229 -4.43 -24.30 10.03
CA LEU A 229 -3.79 -25.11 11.05
C LEU A 229 -2.49 -25.76 10.54
N MET A 230 -2.51 -26.33 9.33
CA MET A 230 -1.30 -26.89 8.70
C MET A 230 -0.21 -25.84 8.46
N LYS A 231 -0.59 -24.64 8.01
CA LYS A 231 0.39 -23.53 7.84
C LYS A 231 0.97 -23.07 9.18
N SER A 232 0.15 -22.95 10.23
CA SER A 232 0.61 -22.55 11.56
C SER A 232 1.59 -23.56 12.16
N PHE A 233 1.39 -24.87 11.93
CA PHE A 233 2.33 -25.88 12.36
C PHE A 233 3.69 -25.77 11.66
N GLY A 234 3.70 -25.44 10.35
CA GLY A 234 4.95 -25.23 9.59
C GLY A 234 5.72 -23.98 10.03
N GLU A 235 5.03 -22.85 10.16
CA GLU A 235 5.63 -21.58 10.59
C GLU A 235 6.10 -21.63 12.06
N ASP A 236 5.38 -22.31 12.95
CA ASP A 236 5.79 -22.49 14.36
C ASP A 236 7.06 -23.33 14.49
N MET A 237 7.24 -24.35 13.67
CA MET A 237 8.46 -25.19 13.72
C MET A 237 9.70 -24.39 13.30
N GLU A 238 9.63 -23.61 12.22
CA GLU A 238 10.74 -22.77 11.77
C GLU A 238 11.07 -21.66 12.79
N THR A 239 10.05 -21.02 13.32
CA THR A 239 10.20 -19.98 14.35
C THR A 239 10.74 -20.54 15.66
N ARG A 240 10.31 -21.73 16.08
CA ARG A 240 10.82 -22.43 17.26
C ARG A 240 12.27 -22.84 17.09
N PHE A 241 12.65 -23.33 15.90
CA PHE A 241 14.04 -23.69 15.59
C PHE A 241 14.95 -22.47 15.65
N ILE A 242 14.55 -21.35 15.02
CA ILE A 242 15.32 -20.10 15.06
C ILE A 242 15.39 -19.53 16.50
N LYS A 243 14.31 -19.57 17.26
CA LYS A 243 14.31 -19.17 18.68
C LYS A 243 15.21 -20.03 19.53
N ALA A 244 15.24 -21.35 19.30
CA ALA A 244 16.10 -22.26 20.03
C ALA A 244 17.60 -22.02 19.74
N GLN A 245 17.94 -21.64 18.51
CA GLN A 245 19.32 -21.31 18.13
C GLN A 245 19.76 -19.92 18.62
N LEU A 246 18.90 -18.91 18.57
CA LEU A 246 19.27 -17.54 18.88
C LEU A 246 19.01 -17.13 20.33
N GLY A 247 18.25 -17.91 21.10
CA GLY A 247 17.95 -17.63 22.51
C GLY A 247 17.44 -16.19 22.73
N GLU A 248 18.07 -15.46 23.66
CA GLU A 248 17.74 -14.05 23.96
C GLU A 248 17.99 -13.10 22.78
N GLN A 249 18.89 -13.46 21.84
CA GLN A 249 19.22 -12.66 20.67
C GLN A 249 18.09 -12.68 19.60
N TYR A 250 17.10 -13.57 19.74
CA TYR A 250 15.95 -13.61 18.83
C TYR A 250 15.16 -12.29 18.80
N LYS A 251 15.09 -11.58 19.93
CA LYS A 251 14.47 -10.26 19.96
C LYS A 251 15.18 -9.27 19.04
N LEU A 252 16.50 -9.22 19.13
CA LEU A 252 17.33 -8.34 18.31
C LEU A 252 17.26 -8.73 16.83
N PHE A 253 17.31 -10.02 16.53
CA PHE A 253 17.15 -10.54 15.16
C PHE A 253 15.81 -10.15 14.55
N ARG A 254 14.71 -10.22 15.31
CA ARG A 254 13.38 -9.80 14.86
C ARG A 254 13.30 -8.29 14.60
N GLU A 255 13.92 -7.48 15.46
CA GLU A 255 13.98 -6.02 15.28
C GLU A 255 14.78 -5.63 14.02
N ILE A 256 15.93 -6.27 13.78
CA ILE A 256 16.76 -6.06 12.59
C ILE A 256 15.97 -6.46 11.34
N LYS A 257 15.30 -7.61 11.35
CA LYS A 257 14.47 -8.09 10.24
C LYS A 257 13.27 -7.17 9.96
N ASN A 258 12.72 -6.52 10.97
CA ASN A 258 11.68 -5.50 10.82
C ASN A 258 12.23 -4.19 10.22
N ILE A 259 13.46 -3.80 10.58
CA ILE A 259 14.14 -2.63 9.99
C ILE A 259 14.46 -2.86 8.51
N GLU A 260 14.92 -4.05 8.12
CA GLU A 260 15.14 -4.41 6.71
C GLU A 260 13.86 -4.30 5.87
N LYS A 261 12.72 -4.62 6.47
CA LYS A 261 11.39 -4.54 5.82
C LYS A 261 10.88 -3.10 5.62
N ILE A 262 11.36 -2.14 6.40
CA ILE A 262 10.99 -0.71 6.30
C ILE A 262 11.91 0.02 5.30
N ASN A 263 12.94 -0.66 4.78
CA ASN A 263 13.91 -0.06 3.87
C ASN A 263 13.28 0.20 2.49
N GLY A 264 13.26 1.48 2.07
CA GLY A 264 12.75 1.87 0.76
C GLY A 264 11.86 3.12 0.79
N ILE A 265 11.28 3.43 -0.37
CA ILE A 265 10.41 4.58 -0.57
C ILE A 265 8.96 4.19 -0.26
N GLN A 266 8.36 4.91 0.67
CA GLN A 266 6.99 4.72 1.13
C GLN A 266 6.09 5.85 0.63
N ALA A 267 4.85 5.50 0.23
CA ALA A 267 3.80 6.48 0.04
C ALA A 267 3.29 6.97 1.41
N ARG A 268 3.13 8.28 1.59
CA ARG A 268 2.62 8.91 2.80
C ARG A 268 1.68 10.06 2.49
#